data_e7c4db64fdc4b8e6af32fc5c3f2af912
#
_entry.id   e7c4db64fdc4b8e6af32fc5c3f2af912
#
_cell.length_a   1.000
_cell.length_b   1.000
_cell.length_c   1.000
_cell.angle_alpha   90.00
_cell.angle_beta   90.00
_cell.angle_gamma   90.00
#
_symmetry.space_group_name_H-M   'P 1'
#
loop_
_entity.id
_entity.type
_entity.pdbx_description
1 polymer ?
#
loop_
_entity_poly.entity_id
_entity_poly.type
_entity_poly.pdbx_seq_one_letter_code
_entity_poly.pdbx_strand_id
1 'polypeptide(L)'
;MQQLDVGSDEAWRSFLPGAQQEDDKNLIVSFFVDKKLMGAKSEAVGHPVYEDREYVKIMIKGQDKQIVIEEVRNHHKQKYPIAYMLFQQNKPAPVIGTPIEMLPGVGPSMAHHLKGMHLRTVEDVANITDENTLQAMGAGARDMVRRAKAWLEQTNEKSLNLQSQLAEKDREAAALKEQLAAFEARFAALEAATPVARAPAKRRVKDLPA
;
A
#
# COMPACT_ATOMS: atom_id res chain seq x y z
N MET A 1 -23.57 -1.05 1.61
CA MET A 1 -22.42 -0.74 0.74
C MET A 1 -21.26 -0.36 1.64
N GLN A 2 -20.35 -1.30 1.90
CA GLN A 2 -19.14 -1.01 2.67
C GLN A 2 -18.20 -0.21 1.77
N GLN A 3 -17.87 1.01 2.18
CA GLN A 3 -16.79 1.79 1.59
C GLN A 3 -15.49 1.06 1.90
N LEU A 4 -14.90 0.44 0.88
CA LEU A 4 -13.57 -0.13 0.96
C LEU A 4 -12.57 1.04 1.05
N ASP A 5 -11.90 1.12 2.18
CA ASP A 5 -10.78 2.04 2.38
C ASP A 5 -9.60 1.56 1.51
N VAL A 6 -9.51 2.14 0.31
CA VAL A 6 -8.56 1.78 -0.75
C VAL A 6 -7.13 2.24 -0.44
N GLY A 7 -6.89 2.77 0.76
CA GLY A 7 -5.60 3.32 1.20
C GLY A 7 -4.70 2.34 1.95
N SER A 8 -5.16 1.15 2.32
CA SER A 8 -4.33 0.18 3.03
C SER A 8 -3.80 -0.92 2.09
N ASP A 9 -2.51 -1.23 2.20
CA ASP A 9 -1.84 -2.30 1.44
C ASP A 9 -2.55 -3.67 1.56
N GLU A 10 -3.27 -3.91 2.65
CA GLU A 10 -4.02 -5.15 2.88
C GLU A 10 -5.31 -5.21 2.06
N ALA A 11 -5.98 -4.09 1.83
CA ALA A 11 -7.20 -4.05 1.04
C ALA A 11 -6.95 -4.47 -0.42
N TRP A 12 -5.78 -4.11 -0.97
CA TRP A 12 -5.38 -4.50 -2.33
C TRP A 12 -5.02 -5.98 -2.45
N ARG A 13 -4.39 -6.56 -1.42
CA ARG A 13 -4.02 -7.98 -1.40
C ARG A 13 -5.24 -8.91 -1.35
N SER A 14 -6.34 -8.50 -0.72
CA SER A 14 -7.57 -9.29 -0.66
C SER A 14 -8.35 -9.33 -1.99
N PHE A 15 -8.11 -8.37 -2.88
CA PHE A 15 -8.73 -8.30 -4.21
C PHE A 15 -7.99 -9.11 -5.29
N LEU A 16 -6.81 -9.65 -4.99
CA LEU A 16 -6.03 -10.48 -5.91
C LEU A 16 -6.33 -11.96 -5.65
N PRO A 17 -7.31 -12.59 -6.31
CA PRO A 17 -7.42 -14.03 -6.29
C PRO A 17 -6.28 -14.62 -7.12
N GLY A 18 -5.28 -15.12 -6.43
CA GLY A 18 -4.28 -16.03 -6.99
C GLY A 18 -3.39 -15.45 -8.08
N ALA A 19 -2.12 -15.23 -7.71
CA ALA A 19 -0.99 -15.16 -8.63
C ALA A 19 -1.07 -14.08 -9.73
N GLN A 20 -0.64 -12.86 -9.40
CA GLN A 20 0.12 -12.12 -10.41
C GLN A 20 1.29 -13.03 -10.78
N GLN A 21 1.26 -13.56 -12.00
CA GLN A 21 2.40 -14.26 -12.56
C GLN A 21 3.62 -13.37 -12.37
N GLU A 22 4.74 -13.92 -11.99
CA GLU A 22 5.96 -13.13 -11.71
C GLU A 22 6.33 -12.22 -12.87
N ASP A 23 5.96 -12.58 -14.09
CA ASP A 23 6.12 -11.80 -15.31
C ASP A 23 5.35 -10.47 -15.31
N ASP A 24 4.23 -10.36 -14.60
CA ASP A 24 3.41 -9.13 -14.57
C ASP A 24 3.95 -8.05 -13.61
N LYS A 25 4.85 -8.39 -12.68
CA LYS A 25 5.45 -7.42 -11.72
C LYS A 25 6.27 -6.33 -12.40
N ASN A 26 6.84 -6.66 -13.56
CA ASN A 26 7.66 -5.73 -14.35
C ASN A 26 6.86 -4.97 -15.41
N LEU A 27 5.56 -5.20 -15.51
CA LEU A 27 4.70 -4.52 -16.46
C LEU A 27 4.04 -3.28 -15.85
N ILE A 28 3.96 -2.23 -16.64
CA ILE A 28 3.14 -1.06 -16.38
C ILE A 28 1.96 -1.11 -17.33
N VAL A 29 0.77 -1.26 -16.78
CA VAL A 29 -0.47 -1.31 -17.55
C VAL A 29 -1.27 -0.05 -17.26
N SER A 30 -1.62 0.70 -18.30
CA SER A 30 -2.47 1.88 -18.21
C SER A 30 -3.54 1.84 -19.28
N PHE A 31 -4.75 2.24 -18.90
CA PHE A 31 -5.87 2.39 -19.80
C PHE A 31 -6.09 3.87 -20.08
N PHE A 32 -6.45 4.20 -21.31
CA PHE A 32 -6.77 5.58 -21.73
C PHE A 32 -7.78 5.55 -22.85
N VAL A 33 -8.41 6.70 -23.09
CA VAL A 33 -9.33 6.90 -24.21
C VAL A 33 -8.59 7.67 -25.31
N ASP A 34 -8.70 7.20 -26.53
CA ASP A 34 -8.18 7.90 -27.71
C ASP A 34 -9.19 7.86 -28.86
N LYS A 35 -9.03 8.76 -29.82
CA LYS A 35 -9.93 8.93 -30.94
C LYS A 35 -9.53 8.05 -32.11
N LYS A 36 -10.41 7.12 -32.46
CA LYS A 36 -10.24 6.26 -33.65
C LYS A 36 -11.03 6.80 -34.84
N LEU A 37 -10.35 6.95 -35.98
CA LEU A 37 -11.01 7.27 -37.22
C LEU A 37 -11.87 6.10 -37.70
N MET A 38 -13.14 6.36 -37.91
CA MET A 38 -14.12 5.39 -38.41
C MET A 38 -14.28 5.51 -39.90
N GLY A 39 -13.50 4.74 -40.70
CA GLY A 39 -13.48 4.82 -42.17
C GLY A 39 -14.85 4.70 -42.81
N ALA A 40 -15.61 3.65 -42.50
CA ALA A 40 -16.94 3.42 -43.06
C ALA A 40 -17.94 4.53 -42.73
N LYS A 41 -17.87 5.15 -41.56
CA LYS A 41 -18.72 6.28 -41.18
C LYS A 41 -18.27 7.58 -41.87
N SER A 42 -16.96 7.76 -42.00
CA SER A 42 -16.37 8.91 -42.69
C SER A 42 -16.74 8.93 -44.18
N GLU A 43 -16.73 7.77 -44.84
CA GLU A 43 -17.16 7.64 -46.24
C GLU A 43 -18.64 7.90 -46.40
N ALA A 44 -19.48 7.45 -45.47
CA ALA A 44 -20.93 7.68 -45.56
C ALA A 44 -21.33 9.16 -45.36
N VAL A 45 -20.56 9.91 -44.59
CA VAL A 45 -20.86 11.30 -44.21
C VAL A 45 -20.04 12.31 -45.01
N GLY A 46 -18.97 11.89 -45.71
CA GLY A 46 -18.11 12.73 -46.53
C GLY A 46 -17.10 13.59 -45.75
N HIS A 47 -16.96 13.40 -44.44
CA HIS A 47 -15.93 14.04 -43.61
C HIS A 47 -15.37 13.07 -42.55
N PRO A 48 -14.17 13.30 -42.01
CA PRO A 48 -13.58 12.45 -41.02
C PRO A 48 -14.45 12.36 -39.73
N VAL A 49 -14.88 11.15 -39.38
CA VAL A 49 -15.64 10.85 -38.14
C VAL A 49 -14.74 10.10 -37.21
N TYR A 50 -14.59 10.60 -35.95
CA TYR A 50 -13.80 9.99 -34.90
C TYR A 50 -14.73 9.49 -33.81
N GLU A 51 -14.42 8.31 -33.26
CA GLU A 51 -15.08 7.78 -32.07
C GLU A 51 -14.07 7.59 -30.95
N ASP A 52 -14.49 7.88 -29.72
CA ASP A 52 -13.68 7.61 -28.54
C ASP A 52 -13.66 6.10 -28.30
N ARG A 53 -12.46 5.55 -28.22
CA ARG A 53 -12.22 4.14 -27.95
C ARG A 53 -11.26 3.98 -26.79
N GLU A 54 -11.50 2.94 -26.01
CA GLU A 54 -10.60 2.57 -24.89
C GLU A 54 -9.39 1.81 -25.43
N TYR A 55 -8.20 2.22 -25.03
CA TYR A 55 -6.93 1.59 -25.35
C TYR A 55 -6.21 1.15 -24.08
N VAL A 56 -5.48 0.05 -24.18
CA VAL A 56 -4.55 -0.40 -23.16
C VAL A 56 -3.13 -0.18 -23.63
N LYS A 57 -2.32 0.44 -22.79
CA LYS A 57 -0.89 0.64 -22.98
C LYS A 57 -0.14 -0.24 -22.00
N ILE A 58 0.64 -1.17 -22.50
CA ILE A 58 1.46 -2.11 -21.73
C ILE A 58 2.93 -1.79 -22.00
N MET A 59 3.68 -1.53 -20.95
CA MET A 59 5.10 -1.21 -21.02
C MET A 59 5.87 -2.09 -20.03
N ILE A 60 7.12 -2.39 -20.35
CA ILE A 60 8.06 -3.04 -19.42
C ILE A 60 8.78 -1.94 -18.65
N LYS A 61 8.85 -2.05 -17.32
CA LYS A 61 9.63 -1.13 -16.46
C LYS A 61 11.09 -1.11 -16.91
N GLY A 62 11.63 0.10 -17.08
CA GLY A 62 13.00 0.29 -17.53
C GLY A 62 13.22 0.21 -19.05
N GLN A 63 12.20 -0.06 -19.85
CA GLN A 63 12.29 -0.14 -21.30
C GLN A 63 11.27 0.80 -21.97
N ASP A 64 11.73 1.98 -22.35
CA ASP A 64 10.83 2.98 -23.01
C ASP A 64 10.46 2.61 -24.46
N LYS A 65 11.19 1.68 -25.06
CA LYS A 65 10.99 1.32 -26.48
C LYS A 65 10.01 0.19 -26.71
N GLN A 66 9.72 -0.62 -25.69
CA GLN A 66 8.80 -1.74 -25.79
C GLN A 66 7.42 -1.32 -25.24
N ILE A 67 6.65 -0.69 -26.11
CA ILE A 67 5.29 -0.24 -25.79
C ILE A 67 4.33 -0.98 -26.70
N VAL A 68 3.38 -1.68 -26.09
CA VAL A 68 2.25 -2.30 -26.78
C VAL A 68 1.02 -1.45 -26.53
N ILE A 69 0.37 -0.98 -27.59
CA ILE A 69 -0.90 -0.24 -27.51
C ILE A 69 -1.93 -0.99 -28.32
N GLU A 70 -2.99 -1.43 -27.67
CA GLU A 70 -4.08 -2.18 -28.30
C GLU A 70 -5.44 -1.63 -27.86
N GLU A 71 -6.46 -1.83 -28.72
CA GLU A 71 -7.85 -1.54 -28.34
C GLU A 71 -8.30 -2.50 -27.22
N VAL A 72 -8.96 -1.99 -26.21
CA VAL A 72 -9.37 -2.77 -25.02
C VAL A 72 -10.37 -3.85 -25.43
N ARG A 73 -10.05 -5.08 -25.08
CA ARG A 73 -10.91 -6.26 -25.22
C ARG A 73 -11.22 -6.85 -23.85
N ASN A 74 -12.20 -7.75 -23.79
CA ASN A 74 -12.62 -8.36 -22.52
C ASN A 74 -11.49 -9.07 -21.79
N HIS A 75 -10.55 -9.70 -22.50
CA HIS A 75 -9.41 -10.37 -21.89
C HIS A 75 -8.47 -9.38 -21.19
N HIS A 76 -8.29 -8.15 -21.68
CA HIS A 76 -7.50 -7.12 -21.01
C HIS A 76 -8.13 -6.70 -19.67
N LYS A 77 -9.48 -6.56 -19.65
CA LYS A 77 -10.23 -6.22 -18.43
C LYS A 77 -10.15 -7.33 -17.38
N GLN A 78 -10.15 -8.58 -17.83
CA GLN A 78 -10.01 -9.75 -16.95
C GLN A 78 -8.58 -9.94 -16.44
N LYS A 79 -7.58 -9.68 -17.27
CA LYS A 79 -6.16 -9.83 -16.89
C LYS A 79 -5.70 -8.69 -15.97
N TYR A 80 -6.18 -7.47 -16.18
CA TYR A 80 -5.77 -6.27 -15.45
C TYR A 80 -6.95 -5.55 -14.79
N PRO A 81 -7.72 -6.21 -13.91
CA PRO A 81 -8.97 -5.65 -13.37
C PRO A 81 -8.73 -4.39 -12.52
N ILE A 82 -7.64 -4.36 -11.76
CA ILE A 82 -7.30 -3.23 -10.88
C ILE A 82 -6.96 -1.99 -11.72
N ALA A 83 -6.12 -2.14 -12.73
CA ALA A 83 -5.74 -1.03 -13.60
C ALA A 83 -6.96 -0.47 -14.35
N TYR A 84 -7.88 -1.35 -14.79
CA TYR A 84 -9.11 -0.94 -15.44
C TYR A 84 -10.07 -0.22 -14.49
N MET A 85 -10.22 -0.70 -13.26
CA MET A 85 -11.03 -0.05 -12.23
C MET A 85 -10.49 1.35 -11.88
N LEU A 86 -9.18 1.51 -11.74
CA LEU A 86 -8.54 2.80 -11.49
C LEU A 86 -8.77 3.77 -12.66
N PHE A 87 -8.68 3.28 -13.88
CA PHE A 87 -8.99 4.06 -15.08
C PHE A 87 -10.45 4.56 -15.06
N GLN A 88 -11.42 3.70 -14.74
CA GLN A 88 -12.83 4.10 -14.62
C GLN A 88 -13.06 5.15 -13.52
N GLN A 89 -12.26 5.13 -12.45
CA GLN A 89 -12.32 6.10 -11.37
C GLN A 89 -11.48 7.37 -11.63
N ASN A 90 -10.82 7.49 -12.78
CA ASN A 90 -9.87 8.56 -13.09
C ASN A 90 -8.76 8.72 -12.02
N LYS A 91 -8.36 7.63 -11.38
CA LYS A 91 -7.30 7.64 -10.37
C LYS A 91 -5.98 7.17 -10.96
N PRO A 92 -4.86 7.85 -10.62
CA PRO A 92 -3.54 7.35 -11.01
C PRO A 92 -3.26 6.00 -10.32
N ALA A 93 -2.51 5.14 -11.01
CA ALA A 93 -2.04 3.89 -10.40
C ALA A 93 -1.20 4.19 -9.14
N PRO A 94 -1.51 3.56 -7.99
CA PRO A 94 -0.72 3.74 -6.78
C PRO A 94 0.69 3.20 -7.01
N VAL A 95 1.68 3.92 -6.50
CA VAL A 95 3.06 3.43 -6.45
C VAL A 95 3.18 2.60 -5.17
N ILE A 96 3.16 1.28 -5.33
CA ILE A 96 3.30 0.35 -4.21
C ILE A 96 4.77 -0.03 -4.09
N GLY A 97 5.33 0.12 -2.89
CA GLY A 97 6.72 -0.21 -2.59
C GLY A 97 7.49 0.95 -1.97
N THR A 98 8.76 0.70 -1.67
CA THR A 98 9.64 1.69 -1.05
C THR A 98 10.14 2.70 -2.08
N PRO A 99 9.96 4.02 -1.86
CA PRO A 99 10.44 5.03 -2.79
C PRO A 99 11.95 4.89 -3.07
N ILE A 100 12.35 5.09 -4.33
CA ILE A 100 13.74 4.90 -4.77
C ILE A 100 14.73 5.84 -4.05
N GLU A 101 14.28 6.98 -3.57
CA GLU A 101 15.07 7.94 -2.80
C GLU A 101 15.54 7.39 -1.45
N MET A 102 14.87 6.35 -0.93
CA MET A 102 15.25 5.70 0.32
C MET A 102 16.45 4.77 0.16
N LEU A 103 16.84 4.44 -1.08
CA LEU A 103 18.00 3.59 -1.35
C LEU A 103 19.30 4.36 -1.11
N PRO A 104 20.18 3.92 -0.19
CA PRO A 104 21.46 4.58 0.07
C PRO A 104 22.32 4.66 -1.18
N GLY A 105 22.83 5.86 -1.47
CA GLY A 105 23.69 6.13 -2.64
C GLY A 105 22.94 6.51 -3.91
N VAL A 106 21.61 6.69 -3.84
CA VAL A 106 20.82 7.29 -4.91
C VAL A 106 20.61 8.77 -4.60
N GLY A 107 21.27 9.62 -5.38
CA GLY A 107 21.07 11.08 -5.29
C GLY A 107 19.85 11.54 -6.11
N PRO A 108 19.44 12.82 -5.95
CA PRO A 108 18.25 13.37 -6.62
C PRO A 108 18.28 13.22 -8.15
N SER A 109 19.42 13.43 -8.78
CA SER A 109 19.57 13.30 -10.24
C SER A 109 19.39 11.86 -10.70
N MET A 110 19.94 10.89 -9.96
CA MET A 110 19.78 9.48 -10.25
C MET A 110 18.34 9.03 -10.02
N ALA A 111 17.71 9.48 -8.93
CA ALA A 111 16.30 9.21 -8.66
C ALA A 111 15.40 9.75 -9.77
N HIS A 112 15.69 10.95 -10.28
CA HIS A 112 14.95 11.52 -11.40
C HIS A 112 15.11 10.70 -12.69
N HIS A 113 16.35 10.28 -13.00
CA HIS A 113 16.65 9.42 -14.15
C HIS A 113 15.90 8.09 -14.08
N LEU A 114 15.97 7.40 -12.92
CA LEU A 114 15.25 6.12 -12.69
C LEU A 114 13.74 6.29 -12.80
N LYS A 115 13.19 7.37 -12.26
CA LYS A 115 11.74 7.68 -12.41
C LYS A 115 11.35 7.91 -13.86
N GLY A 116 12.21 8.54 -14.67
CA GLY A 116 12.01 8.68 -16.12
C GLY A 116 11.94 7.32 -16.83
N MET A 117 12.67 6.33 -16.33
CA MET A 117 12.60 4.94 -16.81
C MET A 117 11.47 4.13 -16.15
N HIS A 118 10.53 4.77 -15.47
CA HIS A 118 9.44 4.14 -14.72
C HIS A 118 9.88 3.24 -13.55
N LEU A 119 11.13 3.31 -13.11
CA LEU A 119 11.64 2.64 -11.91
C LEU A 119 11.43 3.57 -10.71
N ARG A 120 10.34 3.39 -9.99
CA ARG A 120 9.91 4.32 -8.93
C ARG A 120 10.22 3.81 -7.53
N THR A 121 10.40 2.49 -7.39
CA THR A 121 10.60 1.85 -6.09
C THR A 121 11.93 1.09 -6.04
N VAL A 122 12.41 0.83 -4.83
CA VAL A 122 13.61 0.02 -4.60
C VAL A 122 13.38 -1.41 -5.08
N GLU A 123 12.15 -1.92 -4.92
CA GLU A 123 11.72 -3.23 -5.39
C GLU A 123 11.78 -3.33 -6.91
N ASP A 124 11.40 -2.26 -7.63
CA ASP A 124 11.53 -2.21 -9.09
C ASP A 124 12.98 -2.40 -9.52
N VAL A 125 13.91 -1.71 -8.86
CA VAL A 125 15.36 -1.81 -9.17
C VAL A 125 15.90 -3.18 -8.78
N ALA A 126 15.49 -3.73 -7.64
CA ALA A 126 15.96 -5.05 -7.19
C ALA A 126 15.53 -6.19 -8.13
N ASN A 127 14.36 -6.04 -8.79
CA ASN A 127 13.80 -7.05 -9.69
C ASN A 127 14.32 -6.97 -11.13
N ILE A 128 15.20 -6.01 -11.45
CA ILE A 128 15.78 -5.91 -12.80
C ILE A 128 16.71 -7.09 -13.05
N THR A 129 16.41 -7.84 -14.09
CA THR A 129 17.23 -8.94 -14.60
C THR A 129 17.64 -8.72 -16.05
N ASP A 130 16.96 -7.80 -16.74
CA ASP A 130 17.17 -7.53 -18.15
C ASP A 130 18.43 -6.68 -18.42
N GLU A 131 19.27 -7.15 -19.33
CA GLU A 131 20.53 -6.49 -19.67
C GLU A 131 20.33 -5.13 -20.36
N ASN A 132 19.25 -5.00 -21.17
CA ASN A 132 18.96 -3.74 -21.86
C ASN A 132 18.61 -2.64 -20.85
N THR A 133 17.84 -2.99 -19.82
CA THR A 133 17.50 -2.09 -18.72
C THR A 133 18.75 -1.70 -17.92
N LEU A 134 19.63 -2.66 -17.63
CA LEU A 134 20.91 -2.40 -16.95
C LEU A 134 21.80 -1.45 -17.75
N GLN A 135 21.88 -1.63 -19.07
CA GLN A 135 22.63 -0.71 -19.96
C GLN A 135 22.01 0.70 -19.99
N ALA A 136 20.69 0.79 -20.05
CA ALA A 136 19.99 2.07 -20.03
C ALA A 136 20.16 2.84 -18.71
N MET A 137 20.27 2.14 -17.57
CA MET A 137 20.59 2.74 -16.27
C MET A 137 22.02 3.28 -16.19
N GLY A 138 22.91 2.79 -17.05
CA GLY A 138 24.29 3.25 -17.14
C GLY A 138 25.29 2.54 -16.23
N ALA A 139 26.47 3.15 -16.09
CA ALA A 139 27.56 2.59 -15.30
C ALA A 139 27.15 2.45 -13.82
N GLY A 140 27.42 1.26 -13.23
CA GLY A 140 27.07 0.98 -11.83
C GLY A 140 25.64 0.40 -11.62
N ALA A 141 24.87 0.16 -12.69
CA ALA A 141 23.55 -0.41 -12.60
C ALA A 141 23.50 -1.74 -11.84
N ARG A 142 24.41 -2.66 -12.14
CA ARG A 142 24.50 -3.96 -11.44
C ARG A 142 24.81 -3.81 -9.96
N ASP A 143 25.66 -2.85 -9.60
CA ASP A 143 25.94 -2.55 -8.19
C ASP A 143 24.74 -1.94 -7.48
N MET A 144 23.97 -1.13 -8.19
CA MET A 144 22.73 -0.57 -7.66
C MET A 144 21.68 -1.65 -7.41
N VAL A 145 21.50 -2.59 -8.35
CA VAL A 145 20.59 -3.74 -8.18
C VAL A 145 21.03 -4.59 -6.98
N ARG A 146 22.33 -4.87 -6.85
CA ARG A 146 22.87 -5.62 -5.70
C ARG A 146 22.59 -4.90 -4.37
N ARG A 147 22.83 -3.58 -4.32
CA ARG A 147 22.54 -2.76 -3.14
C ARG A 147 21.04 -2.72 -2.82
N ALA A 148 20.19 -2.62 -3.83
CA ALA A 148 18.75 -2.64 -3.65
C ALA A 148 18.27 -3.97 -3.03
N LYS A 149 18.78 -5.11 -3.53
CA LYS A 149 18.48 -6.43 -2.95
C LYS A 149 18.92 -6.53 -1.49
N ALA A 150 20.18 -6.21 -1.21
CA ALA A 150 20.72 -6.27 0.15
C ALA A 150 19.98 -5.32 1.11
N TRP A 151 19.59 -4.14 0.64
CA TRP A 151 18.84 -3.18 1.44
C TRP A 151 17.42 -3.70 1.77
N LEU A 152 16.74 -4.32 0.80
CA LEU A 152 15.43 -4.94 1.02
C LEU A 152 15.52 -6.11 2.01
N GLU A 153 16.51 -6.99 1.88
CA GLU A 153 16.74 -8.08 2.83
C GLU A 153 16.94 -7.55 4.25
N GLN A 154 17.83 -6.57 4.42
CA GLN A 154 18.07 -5.95 5.72
C GLN A 154 16.82 -5.26 6.30
N THR A 155 16.02 -4.62 5.46
CA THR A 155 14.78 -3.95 5.87
C THR A 155 13.73 -4.97 6.29
N ASN A 156 13.61 -6.08 5.56
CA ASN A 156 12.72 -7.17 5.91
C ASN A 156 13.11 -7.82 7.25
N GLU A 157 14.40 -8.09 7.47
CA GLU A 157 14.88 -8.63 8.74
C GLU A 157 14.58 -7.68 9.91
N LYS A 158 14.80 -6.37 9.73
CA LYS A 158 14.46 -5.36 10.75
C LYS A 158 12.95 -5.31 11.01
N SER A 159 12.13 -5.39 9.98
CA SER A 159 10.67 -5.36 10.12
C SER A 159 10.16 -6.58 10.89
N LEU A 160 10.67 -7.78 10.59
CA LEU A 160 10.35 -9.01 11.31
C LEU A 160 10.77 -8.94 12.80
N ASN A 161 11.95 -8.38 13.06
CA ASN A 161 12.43 -8.19 14.44
C ASN A 161 11.53 -7.20 15.20
N LEU A 162 11.17 -6.07 14.58
CA LEU A 162 10.26 -5.10 15.19
C LEU A 162 8.86 -5.69 15.42
N GLN A 163 8.35 -6.48 14.49
CA GLN A 163 7.06 -7.16 14.66
C GLN A 163 7.11 -8.16 15.85
N SER A 164 8.20 -8.91 16.00
CA SER A 164 8.36 -9.83 17.14
C SER A 164 8.42 -9.07 18.48
N GLN A 165 9.15 -7.94 18.52
CA GLN A 165 9.20 -7.07 19.70
C GLN A 165 7.84 -6.44 20.03
N LEU A 166 7.08 -5.99 19.02
CA LEU A 166 5.73 -5.48 19.22
C LEU A 166 4.82 -6.56 19.80
N ALA A 167 4.84 -7.77 19.21
CA ALA A 167 4.05 -8.89 19.71
C ALA A 167 4.40 -9.28 21.16
N GLU A 168 5.67 -9.16 21.54
CA GLU A 168 6.12 -9.37 22.93
C GLU A 168 5.58 -8.27 23.84
N LYS A 169 5.69 -7.00 23.44
CA LYS A 169 5.17 -5.87 24.22
C LYS A 169 3.65 -5.91 24.37
N ASP A 170 2.95 -6.33 23.34
CA ASP A 170 1.48 -6.51 23.40
C ASP A 170 1.09 -7.60 24.41
N ARG A 171 1.85 -8.71 24.47
CA ARG A 171 1.65 -9.76 25.50
C ARG A 171 1.93 -9.25 26.90
N GLU A 172 3.04 -8.52 27.11
CA GLU A 172 3.35 -7.88 28.39
C GLU A 172 2.23 -6.90 28.81
N ALA A 173 1.77 -6.05 27.88
CA ALA A 173 0.69 -5.12 28.15
C ALA A 173 -0.64 -5.82 28.47
N ALA A 174 -0.95 -6.93 27.82
CA ALA A 174 -2.12 -7.73 28.13
C ALA A 174 -2.03 -8.36 29.55
N ALA A 175 -0.86 -8.92 29.89
CA ALA A 175 -0.63 -9.50 31.21
C ALA A 175 -0.72 -8.44 32.34
N LEU A 176 -0.16 -7.24 32.11
CA LEU A 176 -0.27 -6.14 33.07
C LEU A 176 -1.71 -5.66 33.24
N LYS A 177 -2.50 -5.57 32.15
CA LYS A 177 -3.92 -5.22 32.22
C LYS A 177 -4.72 -6.27 33.02
N GLU A 178 -4.43 -7.55 32.84
CA GLU A 178 -5.06 -8.63 33.61
C GLU A 178 -4.71 -8.52 35.11
N GLN A 179 -3.45 -8.23 35.42
CA GLN A 179 -3.03 -8.01 36.82
C GLN A 179 -3.74 -6.81 37.44
N LEU A 180 -3.83 -5.68 36.70
CA LEU A 180 -4.57 -4.49 37.15
C LEU A 180 -6.04 -4.83 37.42
N ALA A 181 -6.71 -5.51 36.50
CA ALA A 181 -8.10 -5.94 36.70
C ALA A 181 -8.25 -6.85 37.91
N ALA A 182 -7.31 -7.76 38.15
CA ALA A 182 -7.31 -8.61 39.33
C ALA A 182 -7.10 -7.80 40.62
N PHE A 183 -6.24 -6.78 40.62
CA PHE A 183 -6.05 -5.89 41.78
C PHE A 183 -7.32 -5.05 42.04
N GLU A 184 -7.91 -4.47 41.00
CA GLU A 184 -9.17 -3.70 41.11
C GLU A 184 -10.31 -4.55 41.67
N ALA A 185 -10.43 -5.81 41.24
CA ALA A 185 -11.41 -6.73 41.78
C ALA A 185 -11.16 -7.03 43.28
N ARG A 186 -9.87 -7.17 43.66
CA ARG A 186 -9.51 -7.38 45.10
C ARG A 186 -9.80 -6.12 45.93
N PHE A 187 -9.51 -4.93 45.43
CA PHE A 187 -9.84 -3.68 46.09
C PHE A 187 -11.34 -3.53 46.29
N ALA A 188 -12.12 -3.76 45.23
CA ALA A 188 -13.59 -3.72 45.33
C ALA A 188 -14.14 -4.70 46.34
N ALA A 189 -13.56 -5.92 46.43
CA ALA A 189 -13.93 -6.90 47.42
C ALA A 189 -13.58 -6.49 48.85
N LEU A 190 -12.44 -5.83 49.07
CA LEU A 190 -12.03 -5.29 50.36
C LEU A 190 -12.89 -4.13 50.82
N GLU A 191 -13.26 -3.20 49.87
CA GLU A 191 -14.19 -2.11 50.16
C GLU A 191 -15.59 -2.63 50.53
N ALA A 192 -16.06 -3.68 49.85
CA ALA A 192 -17.33 -4.33 50.18
C ALA A 192 -17.31 -5.07 51.54
N ALA A 193 -16.12 -5.59 51.95
CA ALA A 193 -15.94 -6.29 53.19
C ALA A 193 -15.69 -5.36 54.42
N THR A 194 -15.29 -4.10 54.18
CA THR A 194 -15.16 -3.13 55.29
C THR A 194 -16.52 -2.48 55.54
N PRO A 195 -17.20 -2.80 56.67
CA PRO A 195 -18.42 -2.12 57.00
C PRO A 195 -18.11 -0.67 57.32
N VAL A 196 -18.70 0.24 56.53
CA VAL A 196 -18.65 1.70 56.77
C VAL A 196 -19.08 1.93 58.20
N ALA A 197 -18.15 2.21 59.10
CA ALA A 197 -18.46 2.63 60.46
C ALA A 197 -19.34 3.86 60.40
N ARG A 198 -20.64 3.66 60.69
CA ARG A 198 -21.68 4.70 60.73
C ARG A 198 -21.15 5.79 61.67
N ALA A 199 -20.96 6.98 61.13
CA ALA A 199 -20.60 8.20 61.91
C ALA A 199 -21.57 8.32 63.12
N PRO A 200 -21.06 8.58 64.33
CA PRO A 200 -21.89 8.69 65.52
C PRO A 200 -22.89 9.84 65.33
N ALA A 201 -24.18 9.51 65.53
CA ALA A 201 -25.28 10.46 65.51
C ALA A 201 -24.97 11.68 66.41
N LYS A 202 -25.04 12.87 65.88
CA LYS A 202 -24.94 14.15 66.63
C LYS A 202 -25.98 14.08 67.74
N ARG A 203 -25.53 13.99 69.05
CA ARG A 203 -26.36 14.19 70.21
C ARG A 203 -26.88 15.63 70.21
N ARG A 204 -28.15 15.76 70.04
CA ARG A 204 -28.90 16.99 70.22
C ARG A 204 -28.81 17.35 71.69
N VAL A 205 -28.05 18.41 71.98
CA VAL A 205 -28.14 19.05 73.31
C VAL A 205 -29.47 19.77 73.37
N LYS A 206 -30.34 19.23 74.18
CA LYS A 206 -31.63 19.88 74.57
C LYS A 206 -31.55 20.17 76.05
N ASP A 207 -31.78 21.44 76.36
CA ASP A 207 -32.29 21.98 77.62
C ASP A 207 -31.33 21.99 78.81
N LEU A 208 -30.84 23.21 79.16
CA LEU A 208 -30.63 23.67 80.52
C LEU A 208 -31.77 24.64 80.87
N PRO A 209 -32.47 24.43 82.02
CA PRO A 209 -33.36 25.41 82.57
C PRO A 209 -32.62 26.42 83.44
N ALA A 210 -33.09 27.67 83.47
CA ALA A 210 -32.92 28.87 84.28
C ALA A 210 -31.86 28.91 85.38
#